data_98defeed5b26432ecdff5412f3315778
#
_entry.id   98defeed5b26432ecdff5412f3315778
#
_cell.length_a   1.000
_cell.length_b   1.000
_cell.length_c   1.000
_cell.angle_alpha   90.00
_cell.angle_beta   90.00
_cell.angle_gamma   90.00
#
_symmetry.space_group_name_H-M   'P 1'
#
loop_
_entity.id
_entity.type
_entity.pdbx_description
1 polymer ?
#
loop_
_entity_poly.entity_id
_entity_poly.type
_entity_poly.pdbx_seq_one_letter_code
_entity_poly.pdbx_strand_id
1 'polypeptide(L)'
;MSDPLVMSTCCPPGCGESVPLVRCAGRWLNRVSPGCGTADAVAAFVRRRFRQAYGANPVLRVPVWLTLTTAQGSLLAAVGIRNAGRERLFLEDYLSAPVEQWLPGPPERGQVVEIAHLAGVEAGVSRYLFAALAVWLDAEGYRWVVCTGTGQLRNGFDRLGIGTRGLAPADPARLPDGGRGWGRYYEHRPVVMAMSVPEGLAALARTGLLQRVRPVAGPGPAGYAGEGGRYGCTA
;
A
#
# COMPACT_ATOMS: atom_id res chain seq x y z
N MET A 1 14.13 -0.33 -23.71
CA MET A 1 13.52 -1.67 -23.59
C MET A 1 13.74 -2.10 -22.14
N SER A 2 12.68 -2.08 -21.32
CA SER A 2 12.78 -2.39 -19.88
C SER A 2 12.40 -3.86 -19.72
N ASP A 3 13.37 -4.65 -19.30
CA ASP A 3 13.20 -6.08 -19.03
C ASP A 3 12.14 -6.28 -17.90
N PRO A 4 11.09 -7.09 -18.11
CA PRO A 4 10.18 -7.46 -17.05
C PRO A 4 10.90 -8.42 -16.10
N LEU A 5 11.04 -8.04 -14.82
CA LEU A 5 11.49 -8.95 -13.76
C LEU A 5 10.50 -10.12 -13.66
N VAL A 6 10.88 -11.25 -14.24
CA VAL A 6 10.22 -12.54 -13.99
C VAL A 6 10.63 -12.97 -12.59
N MET A 7 9.67 -13.06 -11.68
CA MET A 7 9.90 -13.60 -10.34
C MET A 7 10.16 -15.09 -10.49
N SER A 8 11.43 -15.46 -10.44
CA SER A 8 11.86 -16.88 -10.50
C SER A 8 11.40 -17.60 -9.25
N THR A 9 10.58 -18.62 -9.44
CA THR A 9 10.07 -19.53 -8.41
C THR A 9 11.13 -20.54 -7.99
N CYS A 10 12.16 -20.12 -7.26
CA CYS A 10 13.09 -21.00 -6.60
C CYS A 10 13.21 -20.62 -5.11
N CYS A 11 12.13 -20.84 -4.34
CA CYS A 11 12.22 -20.93 -2.88
C CYS A 11 11.79 -22.34 -2.45
N PRO A 12 12.46 -22.94 -1.44
CA PRO A 12 12.05 -24.22 -0.90
C PRO A 12 10.63 -24.13 -0.29
N PRO A 13 9.85 -25.20 -0.31
CA PRO A 13 8.50 -25.22 0.25
C PRO A 13 8.57 -24.95 1.75
N GLY A 14 7.97 -23.80 2.19
CA GLY A 14 7.90 -23.40 3.60
C GLY A 14 8.28 -21.96 3.91
N CYS A 15 8.87 -21.21 3.00
CA CYS A 15 9.17 -19.79 3.21
C CYS A 15 7.99 -18.95 2.69
N GLY A 16 7.43 -18.09 3.54
CA GLY A 16 6.21 -17.28 3.35
C GLY A 16 6.03 -16.70 1.96
N GLU A 17 5.33 -17.44 1.14
CA GLU A 17 5.09 -17.14 -0.26
C GLU A 17 4.05 -16.02 -0.42
N SER A 18 4.03 -15.46 -1.62
CA SER A 18 3.00 -14.54 -2.07
C SER A 18 1.63 -15.21 -2.05
N VAL A 19 0.69 -14.68 -1.25
CA VAL A 19 -0.67 -15.21 -1.12
C VAL A 19 -1.61 -14.40 -2.01
N PRO A 20 -2.30 -15.01 -2.98
CA PRO A 20 -3.26 -14.31 -3.82
C PRO A 20 -4.51 -13.92 -3.00
N LEU A 21 -4.93 -12.66 -3.12
CA LEU A 21 -6.06 -12.08 -2.41
C LEU A 21 -7.24 -11.78 -3.33
N VAL A 22 -6.95 -11.17 -4.50
CA VAL A 22 -7.97 -10.69 -5.43
C VAL A 22 -7.48 -10.87 -6.85
N ARG A 23 -8.35 -11.34 -7.74
CA ARG A 23 -8.14 -11.32 -9.18
C ARG A 23 -8.84 -10.11 -9.79
N CYS A 24 -8.13 -9.32 -10.60
CA CYS A 24 -8.67 -8.13 -11.26
C CYS A 24 -8.24 -8.05 -12.72
N ALA A 25 -9.18 -8.24 -13.65
CA ALA A 25 -8.93 -8.11 -15.09
C ALA A 25 -7.68 -8.87 -15.58
N GLY A 26 -7.52 -10.14 -15.21
CA GLY A 26 -6.39 -10.99 -15.57
C GLY A 26 -5.10 -10.74 -14.77
N ARG A 27 -5.16 -9.91 -13.73
CA ARG A 27 -4.06 -9.60 -12.79
C ARG A 27 -4.39 -10.14 -11.41
N TRP A 28 -3.36 -10.28 -10.57
CA TRP A 28 -3.50 -10.76 -9.21
C TRP A 28 -3.01 -9.73 -8.21
N LEU A 29 -3.84 -9.39 -7.24
CA LEU A 29 -3.39 -8.74 -6.02
C LEU A 29 -2.94 -9.81 -5.04
N ASN A 30 -1.68 -9.71 -4.61
CA ASN A 30 -1.09 -10.70 -3.71
C ASN A 30 -0.57 -10.01 -2.46
N ARG A 31 -0.62 -10.71 -1.33
CA ARG A 31 0.06 -10.33 -0.08
C ARG A 31 1.43 -11.00 -0.04
N VAL A 32 2.47 -10.23 0.26
CA VAL A 32 3.83 -10.69 0.44
C VAL A 32 4.27 -10.37 1.86
N SER A 33 4.59 -11.38 2.63
CA SER A 33 5.06 -11.23 4.01
C SER A 33 6.52 -10.78 4.06
N PRO A 34 6.95 -10.04 5.09
CA PRO A 34 8.34 -9.63 5.25
C PRO A 34 9.26 -10.84 5.48
N GLY A 35 10.56 -10.63 5.23
CA GLY A 35 11.59 -11.64 5.52
C GLY A 35 11.74 -12.76 4.49
N CYS A 36 11.11 -12.65 3.31
CA CYS A 36 11.31 -13.58 2.20
C CYS A 36 11.97 -12.89 0.99
N GLY A 37 12.63 -13.65 0.13
CA GLY A 37 13.28 -13.12 -1.07
C GLY A 37 12.34 -12.34 -2.00
N THR A 38 11.06 -12.71 -2.02
CA THR A 38 10.02 -11.97 -2.74
C THR A 38 9.83 -10.55 -2.17
N ALA A 39 9.84 -10.38 -0.84
CA ALA A 39 9.73 -9.06 -0.21
C ALA A 39 10.94 -8.17 -0.56
N ASP A 40 12.14 -8.74 -0.60
CA ASP A 40 13.35 -8.01 -1.01
C ASP A 40 13.29 -7.57 -2.47
N ALA A 41 12.79 -8.43 -3.36
CA ALA A 41 12.58 -8.10 -4.77
C ALA A 41 11.55 -6.97 -4.95
N VAL A 42 10.45 -7.00 -4.17
CA VAL A 42 9.44 -5.92 -4.15
C VAL A 42 10.04 -4.62 -3.63
N ALA A 43 10.79 -4.66 -2.54
CA ALA A 43 11.47 -3.49 -2.00
C ALA A 43 12.47 -2.88 -3.00
N ALA A 44 13.25 -3.72 -3.69
CA ALA A 44 14.17 -3.29 -4.75
C ALA A 44 13.41 -2.62 -5.92
N PHE A 45 12.27 -3.20 -6.33
CA PHE A 45 11.39 -2.60 -7.34
C PHE A 45 10.91 -1.21 -6.91
N VAL A 46 10.39 -1.07 -5.69
CA VAL A 46 9.91 0.21 -5.16
C VAL A 46 11.02 1.25 -5.12
N ARG A 47 12.20 0.91 -4.56
CA ARG A 47 13.36 1.83 -4.53
C ARG A 47 13.78 2.27 -5.94
N ARG A 48 13.79 1.36 -6.92
CA ARG A 48 14.10 1.69 -8.30
C ARG A 48 13.11 2.71 -8.87
N ARG A 49 11.79 2.52 -8.64
CA ARG A 49 10.75 3.44 -9.10
C ARG A 49 10.86 4.82 -8.45
N PHE A 50 11.11 4.87 -7.14
CA PHE A 50 11.33 6.13 -6.43
C PHE A 50 12.59 6.85 -6.90
N ARG A 51 13.67 6.11 -7.17
CA ARG A 51 14.91 6.69 -7.76
C ARG A 51 14.64 7.28 -9.13
N GLN A 52 13.92 6.60 -9.99
CA GLN A 52 13.56 7.08 -11.32
C GLN A 52 12.67 8.33 -11.28
N ALA A 53 11.67 8.35 -10.40
CA ALA A 53 10.71 9.45 -10.32
C ALA A 53 11.28 10.68 -9.59
N TYR A 54 12.02 10.48 -8.49
CA TYR A 54 12.38 11.54 -7.55
C TYR A 54 13.87 11.62 -7.23
N GLY A 55 14.71 10.76 -7.78
CA GLY A 55 16.10 10.62 -7.32
C GLY A 55 16.20 10.10 -5.88
N ALA A 56 15.11 9.47 -5.37
CA ALA A 56 14.94 9.08 -3.98
C ALA A 56 15.44 7.65 -3.72
N ASN A 57 15.95 7.43 -2.51
CA ASN A 57 16.27 6.11 -1.98
C ASN A 57 15.78 6.01 -0.52
N PRO A 58 14.43 6.01 -0.31
CA PRO A 58 13.87 6.03 1.04
C PRO A 58 14.12 4.71 1.78
N VAL A 59 14.17 4.80 3.11
CA VAL A 59 14.11 3.63 3.97
C VAL A 59 12.68 3.09 3.95
N LEU A 60 12.51 1.86 3.46
CA LEU A 60 11.21 1.22 3.36
C LEU A 60 10.95 0.43 4.64
N ARG A 61 10.18 1.02 5.55
CA ARG A 61 9.71 0.36 6.79
C ARG A 61 8.27 -0.08 6.57
N VAL A 62 8.09 -1.26 5.98
CA VAL A 62 6.77 -1.76 5.59
C VAL A 62 6.57 -3.16 6.20
N PRO A 63 5.54 -3.36 7.05
CA PRO A 63 5.28 -4.66 7.64
C PRO A 63 4.71 -5.67 6.64
N VAL A 64 3.98 -5.20 5.62
CA VAL A 64 3.37 -6.05 4.59
C VAL A 64 3.39 -5.35 3.25
N TRP A 65 3.72 -6.08 2.19
CA TRP A 65 3.57 -5.63 0.82
C TRP A 65 2.30 -6.20 0.19
N LEU A 66 1.58 -5.37 -0.56
CA LEU A 66 0.63 -5.83 -1.56
C LEU A 66 1.19 -5.56 -2.94
N THR A 67 1.12 -6.57 -3.81
CA THR A 67 1.65 -6.52 -5.17
C THR A 67 0.57 -6.79 -6.18
N LEU A 68 0.57 -6.05 -7.28
CA LEU A 68 -0.23 -6.39 -8.46
C LEU A 68 0.69 -7.07 -9.48
N THR A 69 0.35 -8.28 -9.90
CA THR A 69 1.13 -9.05 -10.88
C THR A 69 0.28 -9.43 -12.09
N THR A 70 0.93 -9.75 -13.20
CA THR A 70 0.29 -10.45 -14.33
C THR A 70 -0.03 -11.89 -13.95
N ALA A 71 -0.76 -12.61 -14.79
CA ALA A 71 -1.00 -14.04 -14.62
C ALA A 71 0.30 -14.88 -14.66
N GLN A 72 1.35 -14.36 -15.32
CA GLN A 72 2.68 -14.99 -15.39
C GLN A 72 3.60 -14.57 -14.24
N GLY A 73 3.11 -13.82 -13.24
CA GLY A 73 3.88 -13.41 -12.07
C GLY A 73 4.72 -12.13 -12.25
N SER A 74 4.68 -11.46 -13.40
CA SER A 74 5.41 -10.20 -13.59
C SER A 74 4.85 -9.10 -12.70
N LEU A 75 5.71 -8.42 -11.94
CA LEU A 75 5.33 -7.35 -11.02
C LEU A 75 4.96 -6.08 -11.78
N LEU A 76 3.73 -5.61 -11.60
CA LEU A 76 3.17 -4.42 -12.23
C LEU A 76 3.14 -3.21 -11.28
N ALA A 77 2.79 -3.45 -10.02
CA ALA A 77 2.76 -2.42 -9.00
C ALA A 77 2.93 -3.02 -7.60
N ALA A 78 3.37 -2.20 -6.66
CA ALA A 78 3.48 -2.56 -5.26
C ALA A 78 3.07 -1.40 -4.37
N VAL A 79 2.53 -1.73 -3.18
CA VAL A 79 2.23 -0.80 -2.10
C VAL A 79 2.59 -1.43 -0.77
N GLY A 80 3.08 -0.63 0.16
CA GLY A 80 3.23 -1.02 1.56
C GLY A 80 1.92 -0.80 2.32
N ILE A 81 1.61 -1.70 3.24
CA ILE A 81 0.40 -1.64 4.07
C ILE A 81 0.79 -1.63 5.54
N ARG A 82 0.18 -0.72 6.32
CA ARG A 82 0.33 -0.63 7.77
C ARG A 82 -1.03 -0.38 8.42
N ASN A 83 -1.40 -1.19 9.42
CA ASN A 83 -2.66 -1.03 10.16
C ASN A 83 -2.44 -0.13 11.38
N ALA A 84 -3.23 0.93 11.53
CA ALA A 84 -3.10 1.89 12.63
C ALA A 84 -3.39 1.28 14.01
N GLY A 85 -4.20 0.23 14.09
CA GLY A 85 -4.48 -0.47 15.35
C GLY A 85 -3.33 -1.33 15.85
N ARG A 86 -2.29 -1.57 15.02
CA ARG A 86 -1.15 -2.44 15.36
C ARG A 86 0.13 -1.68 15.62
N GLU A 87 0.29 -0.55 14.96
CA GLU A 87 1.49 0.27 15.06
C GLU A 87 1.19 1.73 14.74
N ARG A 88 2.12 2.61 15.11
CA ARG A 88 2.10 4.00 14.68
C ARG A 88 2.31 4.07 13.17
N LEU A 89 1.49 4.86 12.49
CA LEU A 89 1.63 5.08 11.05
C LEU A 89 2.82 6.01 10.75
N PHE A 90 3.47 5.79 9.61
CA PHE A 90 4.55 6.66 9.17
C PHE A 90 4.05 8.10 8.94
N LEU A 91 2.87 8.25 8.33
CA LEU A 91 2.30 9.57 8.04
C LEU A 91 1.90 10.36 9.32
N GLU A 92 1.79 9.72 10.48
CA GLU A 92 1.51 10.43 11.74
C GLU A 92 2.68 11.32 12.18
N ASP A 93 3.88 11.14 11.59
CA ASP A 93 4.98 12.09 11.81
C ASP A 93 4.68 13.48 11.21
N TYR A 94 3.80 13.56 10.21
CA TYR A 94 3.34 14.83 9.63
C TYR A 94 2.14 15.42 10.38
N LEU A 95 1.49 14.68 11.27
CA LEU A 95 0.28 15.11 11.97
C LEU A 95 0.60 15.57 13.40
N SER A 96 -0.23 16.43 13.95
CA SER A 96 -0.13 16.91 15.35
C SER A 96 -0.88 16.03 16.34
N ALA A 97 -1.65 15.03 15.86
CA ALA A 97 -2.44 14.11 16.65
C ALA A 97 -2.56 12.77 15.92
N PRO A 98 -2.95 11.68 16.60
CA PRO A 98 -3.25 10.41 15.97
C PRO A 98 -4.25 10.56 14.81
N VAL A 99 -4.05 9.76 13.76
CA VAL A 99 -4.77 9.94 12.48
C VAL A 99 -6.28 9.86 12.59
N GLU A 100 -6.81 9.02 13.49
CA GLU A 100 -8.25 8.86 13.69
C GLU A 100 -8.95 10.14 14.15
N GLN A 101 -8.22 11.04 14.82
CA GLN A 101 -8.76 12.34 15.23
C GLN A 101 -8.95 13.32 14.07
N TRP A 102 -8.33 13.05 12.93
CA TRP A 102 -8.46 13.84 11.71
C TRP A 102 -9.60 13.35 10.80
N LEU A 103 -10.18 12.19 11.13
CA LEU A 103 -11.20 11.53 10.33
C LEU A 103 -12.61 11.83 10.84
N PRO A 104 -13.62 11.93 9.96
CA PRO A 104 -15.00 12.14 10.37
C PRO A 104 -15.53 10.99 11.23
N GLY A 105 -16.15 11.31 12.37
CA GLY A 105 -16.69 10.32 13.29
C GLY A 105 -15.58 9.35 13.71
N PRO A 106 -14.65 9.76 14.58
CA PRO A 106 -13.38 9.07 14.80
C PRO A 106 -13.52 7.55 14.79
N PRO A 107 -12.96 6.85 13.77
CA PRO A 107 -13.06 5.39 13.68
C PRO A 107 -12.17 4.73 14.73
N GLU A 108 -12.43 3.46 15.00
CA GLU A 108 -11.44 2.64 15.70
C GLU A 108 -10.14 2.56 14.89
N ARG A 109 -8.99 2.66 15.55
CA ARG A 109 -7.68 2.63 14.86
C ARG A 109 -7.50 1.38 14.00
N GLY A 110 -8.05 0.24 14.40
CA GLY A 110 -8.01 -1.00 13.63
C GLY A 110 -8.70 -0.91 12.26
N GLN A 111 -9.62 0.03 12.09
CA GLN A 111 -10.34 0.28 10.83
C GLN A 111 -9.60 1.25 9.90
N VAL A 112 -8.43 1.76 10.29
CA VAL A 112 -7.61 2.68 9.50
C VAL A 112 -6.35 1.98 9.01
N VAL A 113 -6.08 2.10 7.72
CA VAL A 113 -4.89 1.53 7.07
C VAL A 113 -4.10 2.60 6.33
N GLU A 114 -2.78 2.63 6.54
CA GLU A 114 -1.87 3.42 5.72
C GLU A 114 -1.44 2.63 4.48
N ILE A 115 -1.58 3.26 3.32
CA ILE A 115 -0.97 2.83 2.07
C ILE A 115 0.26 3.70 1.83
N ALA A 116 1.44 3.08 1.82
CA ALA A 116 2.72 3.75 1.65
C ALA A 116 3.50 3.21 0.44
N HIS A 117 4.46 4.00 -0.04
CA HIS A 117 5.42 3.60 -1.06
C HIS A 117 4.80 3.03 -2.35
N LEU A 118 3.67 3.61 -2.80
CA LEU A 118 3.05 3.22 -4.06
C LEU A 118 4.02 3.35 -5.23
N ALA A 119 4.23 2.26 -5.94
CA ALA A 119 5.08 2.18 -7.12
C ALA A 119 4.40 1.35 -8.21
N GLY A 120 4.46 1.80 -9.46
CA GLY A 120 3.91 1.09 -10.62
C GLY A 120 4.81 1.18 -11.85
N VAL A 121 4.69 0.24 -12.78
CA VAL A 121 5.53 0.19 -14.00
C VAL A 121 5.14 1.26 -15.01
N GLU A 122 3.84 1.56 -15.14
CA GLU A 122 3.31 2.48 -16.15
C GLU A 122 2.01 3.17 -15.72
N ALA A 123 1.63 4.20 -16.47
CA ALA A 123 0.35 4.87 -16.29
C ALA A 123 -0.81 3.90 -16.61
N GLY A 124 -1.88 3.97 -15.82
CA GLY A 124 -3.08 3.15 -16.01
C GLY A 124 -3.08 1.80 -15.28
N VAL A 125 -1.94 1.28 -14.82
CA VAL A 125 -1.90 0.10 -13.94
C VAL A 125 -2.56 0.39 -12.60
N SER A 126 -2.42 1.61 -12.08
CA SER A 126 -2.96 2.04 -10.80
C SER A 126 -4.47 1.85 -10.66
N ARG A 127 -5.26 2.00 -11.75
CA ARG A 127 -6.71 1.78 -11.72
C ARG A 127 -7.09 0.35 -11.31
N TYR A 128 -6.33 -0.64 -11.77
CA TYR A 128 -6.56 -2.05 -11.43
C TYR A 128 -6.10 -2.36 -10.01
N LEU A 129 -4.99 -1.73 -9.59
CA LEU A 129 -4.50 -1.83 -8.22
C LEU A 129 -5.55 -1.24 -7.26
N PHE A 130 -6.06 -0.03 -7.52
CA PHE A 130 -7.03 0.62 -6.63
C PHE A 130 -8.36 -0.15 -6.58
N ALA A 131 -8.82 -0.70 -7.71
CA ALA A 131 -10.02 -1.53 -7.73
C ALA A 131 -9.85 -2.83 -6.91
N ALA A 132 -8.71 -3.50 -7.05
CA ALA A 132 -8.41 -4.72 -6.28
C ALA A 132 -8.20 -4.42 -4.79
N LEU A 133 -7.50 -3.31 -4.47
CA LEU A 133 -7.29 -2.85 -3.10
C LEU A 133 -8.62 -2.52 -2.41
N ALA A 134 -9.52 -1.76 -3.07
CA ALA A 134 -10.79 -1.37 -2.46
C ALA A 134 -11.63 -2.58 -2.06
N VAL A 135 -11.71 -3.60 -2.92
CA VAL A 135 -12.43 -4.85 -2.61
C VAL A 135 -11.78 -5.61 -1.46
N TRP A 136 -10.45 -5.71 -1.45
CA TRP A 136 -9.73 -6.37 -0.37
C TRP A 136 -9.88 -5.62 0.95
N LEU A 137 -9.74 -4.30 0.95
CA LEU A 137 -9.84 -3.47 2.14
C LEU A 137 -11.22 -3.56 2.80
N ASP A 138 -12.28 -3.57 1.99
CA ASP A 138 -13.65 -3.74 2.48
C ASP A 138 -13.85 -5.11 3.11
N ALA A 139 -13.35 -6.17 2.47
CA ALA A 139 -13.41 -7.54 2.99
C ALA A 139 -12.63 -7.71 4.31
N GLU A 140 -11.54 -6.94 4.51
CA GLU A 140 -10.77 -6.91 5.78
C GLU A 140 -11.39 -6.00 6.85
N GLY A 141 -12.51 -5.31 6.54
CA GLY A 141 -13.23 -4.45 7.48
C GLY A 141 -12.63 -3.04 7.65
N TYR A 142 -11.70 -2.63 6.78
CA TYR A 142 -11.18 -1.27 6.80
C TYR A 142 -12.24 -0.26 6.37
N ARG A 143 -12.31 0.86 7.09
CA ARG A 143 -13.22 1.98 6.80
C ARG A 143 -12.50 3.16 6.15
N TRP A 144 -11.22 3.33 6.47
CA TRP A 144 -10.42 4.44 6.00
C TRP A 144 -9.05 4.00 5.48
N VAL A 145 -8.71 4.53 4.32
CA VAL A 145 -7.35 4.52 3.78
C VAL A 145 -6.74 5.87 4.03
N VAL A 146 -5.51 5.90 4.52
CA VAL A 146 -4.71 7.11 4.62
C VAL A 146 -3.39 6.92 3.88
N CYS A 147 -2.91 7.96 3.23
CA CYS A 147 -1.64 7.92 2.52
C CYS A 147 -1.01 9.30 2.41
N THR A 148 0.29 9.33 2.11
CA THR A 148 1.00 10.54 1.71
C THR A 148 1.26 10.47 0.22
N GLY A 149 0.82 11.48 -0.54
CA GLY A 149 0.95 11.48 -1.98
C GLY A 149 1.05 12.86 -2.62
N THR A 150 1.64 12.89 -3.80
CA THR A 150 1.74 14.08 -4.63
C THR A 150 0.43 14.36 -5.38
N GLY A 151 0.34 15.53 -6.02
CA GLY A 151 -0.81 15.88 -6.88
C GLY A 151 -1.06 14.86 -7.99
N GLN A 152 -0.02 14.19 -8.50
CA GLN A 152 -0.17 13.14 -9.50
C GLN A 152 -0.99 11.95 -8.98
N LEU A 153 -0.76 11.53 -7.73
CA LEU A 153 -1.54 10.45 -7.12
C LEU A 153 -2.98 10.88 -6.91
N ARG A 154 -3.20 12.10 -6.37
CA ARG A 154 -4.54 12.67 -6.18
C ARG A 154 -5.31 12.72 -7.50
N ASN A 155 -4.71 13.24 -8.58
CA ASN A 155 -5.31 13.24 -9.90
C ASN A 155 -5.67 11.82 -10.39
N GLY A 156 -4.91 10.81 -9.97
CA GLY A 156 -5.23 9.40 -10.24
C GLY A 156 -6.51 8.94 -9.55
N PHE A 157 -6.73 9.34 -8.31
CA PHE A 157 -7.97 9.08 -7.57
C PHE A 157 -9.15 9.86 -8.16
N ASP A 158 -8.96 11.14 -8.47
CA ASP A 158 -10.01 12.00 -9.04
C ASP A 158 -10.55 11.44 -10.37
N ARG A 159 -9.69 10.92 -11.25
CA ARG A 159 -10.10 10.26 -12.51
C ARG A 159 -10.95 9.02 -12.31
N LEU A 160 -10.89 8.40 -11.16
CA LEU A 160 -11.70 7.24 -10.77
C LEU A 160 -12.93 7.64 -9.95
N GLY A 161 -13.10 8.94 -9.70
CA GLY A 161 -14.16 9.47 -8.86
C GLY A 161 -13.98 9.15 -7.37
N ILE A 162 -12.77 8.74 -6.96
CA ILE A 162 -12.45 8.47 -5.56
C ILE A 162 -12.17 9.80 -4.87
N GLY A 163 -13.06 10.20 -3.96
CA GLY A 163 -12.90 11.41 -3.17
C GLY A 163 -11.71 11.32 -2.22
N THR A 164 -10.89 12.37 -2.20
CA THR A 164 -9.76 12.48 -1.28
C THR A 164 -9.96 13.67 -0.33
N ARG A 165 -9.70 13.48 0.95
CA ARG A 165 -9.68 14.52 1.97
C ARG A 165 -8.25 14.82 2.36
N GLY A 166 -7.76 16.05 2.08
CA GLY A 166 -6.46 16.51 2.56
C GLY A 166 -6.50 16.72 4.08
N LEU A 167 -5.53 16.16 4.78
CA LEU A 167 -5.41 16.31 6.23
C LEU A 167 -4.34 17.35 6.59
N ALA A 168 -3.12 17.19 6.07
CA ALA A 168 -2.01 18.10 6.34
C ALA A 168 -0.99 18.08 5.19
N PRO A 169 -0.18 19.13 5.01
CA PRO A 169 1.04 19.05 4.20
C PRO A 169 2.00 18.03 4.79
N ALA A 170 2.68 17.25 3.95
CA ALA A 170 3.75 16.36 4.38
C ALA A 170 5.06 17.17 4.43
N ASP A 171 5.29 17.86 5.54
CA ASP A 171 6.49 18.68 5.75
C ASP A 171 7.66 17.80 6.17
N PRO A 172 8.76 17.74 5.38
CA PRO A 172 9.93 16.94 5.72
C PRO A 172 10.60 17.37 7.03
N ALA A 173 10.46 18.62 7.46
CA ALA A 173 11.02 19.10 8.73
C ALA A 173 10.42 18.39 9.95
N ARG A 174 9.27 17.77 9.82
CA ARG A 174 8.61 16.98 10.88
C ARG A 174 9.17 15.56 11.00
N LEU A 175 9.92 15.08 10.01
CA LEU A 175 10.54 13.77 10.07
C LEU A 175 11.82 13.80 10.90
N PRO A 176 12.13 12.73 11.65
CA PRO A 176 13.33 12.66 12.49
C PRO A 176 14.64 12.87 11.72
N ASP A 177 14.65 12.50 10.44
CA ASP A 177 15.79 12.61 9.53
C ASP A 177 15.72 13.83 8.58
N GLY A 178 14.70 14.69 8.75
CA GLY A 178 14.47 15.84 7.86
C GLY A 178 14.16 15.45 6.41
N GLY A 179 13.65 14.25 6.19
CA GLY A 179 13.33 13.76 4.85
C GLY A 179 14.54 13.29 4.05
N ARG A 180 15.65 12.94 4.68
CA ARG A 180 16.82 12.37 4.00
C ARG A 180 16.43 11.12 3.21
N GLY A 181 17.02 10.96 2.03
CA GLY A 181 16.74 9.83 1.14
C GLY A 181 15.52 10.00 0.24
N TRP A 182 14.71 11.05 0.41
CA TRP A 182 13.52 11.28 -0.41
C TRP A 182 13.78 12.08 -1.70
N GLY A 183 15.02 12.53 -1.96
CA GLY A 183 15.39 13.28 -3.18
C GLY A 183 14.47 14.48 -3.39
N ARG A 184 13.90 14.60 -4.60
CA ARG A 184 12.99 15.69 -4.98
C ARG A 184 11.51 15.42 -4.65
N TYR A 185 11.19 14.39 -3.87
CA TYR A 185 9.79 14.03 -3.57
C TYR A 185 9.01 15.18 -2.96
N TYR A 186 9.61 15.92 -2.02
CA TYR A 186 8.95 17.03 -1.31
C TYR A 186 8.81 18.30 -2.17
N GLU A 187 9.57 18.45 -3.26
CA GLU A 187 9.37 19.53 -4.23
C GLU A 187 7.98 19.43 -4.91
N HIS A 188 7.41 18.22 -4.97
CA HIS A 188 6.05 17.96 -5.48
C HIS A 188 4.95 18.22 -4.45
N ARG A 189 5.27 18.85 -3.31
CA ARG A 189 4.32 19.25 -2.26
C ARG A 189 3.35 18.13 -1.89
N PRO A 190 3.85 16.98 -1.40
CA PRO A 190 2.98 15.88 -1.00
C PRO A 190 2.08 16.28 0.16
N VAL A 191 0.91 15.66 0.20
CA VAL A 191 -0.14 15.91 1.21
C VAL A 191 -0.50 14.58 1.85
N VAL A 192 -0.69 14.60 3.17
CA VAL A 192 -1.36 13.51 3.88
C VAL A 192 -2.85 13.60 3.56
N MET A 193 -3.41 12.51 3.07
CA MET A 193 -4.81 12.45 2.65
C MET A 193 -5.50 11.20 3.15
N ALA A 194 -6.82 11.29 3.29
CA ALA A 194 -7.69 10.18 3.67
C ALA A 194 -8.76 9.93 2.60
N MET A 195 -9.17 8.67 2.49
CA MET A 195 -10.23 8.19 1.59
C MET A 195 -11.12 7.20 2.34
N SER A 196 -12.43 7.35 2.19
CA SER A 196 -13.40 6.40 2.71
C SER A 196 -13.43 5.15 1.82
N VAL A 197 -13.29 3.95 2.40
CA VAL A 197 -13.34 2.68 1.65
C VAL A 197 -14.73 2.47 1.03
N PRO A 198 -15.87 2.65 1.75
CA PRO A 198 -17.19 2.51 1.16
C PRO A 198 -17.46 3.50 0.01
N GLU A 199 -17.05 4.78 0.16
CA GLU A 199 -17.23 5.78 -0.89
C GLU A 199 -16.35 5.47 -2.11
N GLY A 200 -15.11 5.02 -1.88
CA GLY A 200 -14.20 4.58 -2.94
C GLY A 200 -14.75 3.39 -3.72
N LEU A 201 -15.33 2.40 -3.04
CA LEU A 201 -16.01 1.29 -3.69
C LEU A 201 -17.20 1.76 -4.53
N ALA A 202 -18.05 2.63 -3.99
CA ALA A 202 -19.18 3.19 -4.73
C ALA A 202 -18.72 3.96 -5.97
N ALA A 203 -17.62 4.71 -5.88
CA ALA A 203 -17.02 5.40 -7.02
C ALA A 203 -16.53 4.43 -8.09
N LEU A 204 -15.76 3.41 -7.69
CA LEU A 204 -15.23 2.39 -8.59
C LEU A 204 -16.32 1.53 -9.23
N ALA A 205 -17.44 1.28 -8.54
CA ALA A 205 -18.59 0.59 -9.10
C ALA A 205 -19.16 1.35 -10.32
N ARG A 206 -19.24 2.68 -10.22
CA ARG A 206 -19.72 3.53 -11.34
C ARG A 206 -18.83 3.48 -12.57
N THR A 207 -17.55 3.16 -12.41
CA THR A 207 -16.61 3.01 -13.54
C THR A 207 -16.70 1.66 -14.25
N GLY A 208 -17.44 0.70 -13.70
CA GLY A 208 -17.49 -0.68 -14.19
C GLY A 208 -16.25 -1.53 -13.87
N LEU A 209 -15.22 -0.97 -13.24
CA LEU A 209 -13.99 -1.70 -12.93
C LEU A 209 -14.23 -2.88 -11.97
N LEU A 210 -15.15 -2.73 -11.01
CA LEU A 210 -15.43 -3.77 -10.03
C LEU A 210 -16.06 -5.03 -10.62
N GLN A 211 -16.68 -4.96 -11.80
CA GLN A 211 -17.23 -6.12 -12.50
C GLN A 211 -16.15 -7.16 -12.86
N ARG A 212 -14.88 -6.72 -12.96
CA ARG A 212 -13.72 -7.56 -13.27
C ARG A 212 -12.89 -7.93 -12.05
N VAL A 213 -13.38 -7.62 -10.85
CA VAL A 213 -12.71 -7.92 -9.58
C VAL A 213 -13.39 -9.12 -8.92
N ARG A 214 -12.60 -10.09 -8.51
CA ARG A 214 -13.08 -11.30 -7.81
C ARG A 214 -12.16 -11.58 -6.63
N PRO A 215 -12.65 -11.60 -5.39
CA PRO A 215 -11.91 -12.13 -4.26
C PRO A 215 -11.48 -13.57 -4.55
N VAL A 216 -10.29 -13.94 -4.11
CA VAL A 216 -9.88 -15.33 -4.10
C VAL A 216 -10.43 -15.94 -2.83
N ALA A 217 -11.14 -17.08 -2.97
CA ALA A 217 -11.58 -17.85 -1.80
C ALA A 217 -10.30 -18.38 -1.10
N GLY A 218 -9.86 -17.66 -0.10
CA GLY A 218 -8.83 -18.10 0.84
C GLY A 218 -9.46 -18.61 2.10
N PRO A 219 -8.74 -19.26 3.01
CA PRO A 219 -9.21 -19.45 4.39
C PRO A 219 -9.61 -18.07 4.91
N GLY A 220 -10.82 -18.00 5.48
CA GLY A 220 -11.46 -16.77 5.94
C GLY A 220 -10.52 -15.86 6.74
N PRO A 221 -10.93 -14.65 7.17
CA PRO A 221 -10.05 -13.68 7.76
C PRO A 221 -9.27 -14.31 8.91
N ALA A 222 -8.09 -14.82 8.57
CA ALA A 222 -7.12 -15.20 9.57
C ALA A 222 -6.69 -13.87 10.17
N GLY A 223 -7.33 -13.55 11.30
CA GLY A 223 -6.88 -12.48 12.13
C GLY A 223 -5.35 -12.53 12.14
N TYR A 224 -4.72 -11.42 11.90
CA TYR A 224 -3.28 -11.26 12.03
C TYR A 224 -2.85 -11.69 13.45
N ALA A 225 -2.79 -13.00 13.71
CA ALA A 225 -2.23 -13.56 14.93
C ALA A 225 -0.73 -13.26 14.88
N GLY A 226 -0.33 -12.18 15.52
CA GLY A 226 1.06 -11.92 15.82
C GLY A 226 1.50 -12.98 16.82
N GLU A 227 2.32 -13.93 16.39
CA GLU A 227 3.14 -14.71 17.31
C GLU A 227 4.08 -13.74 18.01
N GLY A 228 3.76 -13.46 19.26
CA GLY A 228 4.66 -12.79 20.21
C GLY A 228 5.86 -13.70 20.47
N GLY A 229 6.90 -13.57 19.66
CA GLY A 229 8.19 -14.19 19.90
C GLY A 229 8.76 -13.64 21.21
N ARG A 230 8.64 -14.41 22.29
CA ARG A 230 9.40 -14.22 23.53
C ARG A 230 10.86 -14.55 23.23
N TYR A 231 11.66 -13.55 23.02
CA TYR A 231 13.11 -13.70 23.16
C TYR A 231 13.43 -13.69 24.65
N GLY A 232 13.50 -14.89 25.24
CA GLY A 232 14.09 -15.10 26.55
C GLY A 232 15.60 -14.98 26.41
N CYS A 233 16.19 -13.90 26.95
CA CYS A 233 17.57 -13.88 27.34
C CYS A 233 17.71 -14.72 28.61
N THR A 234 18.45 -15.79 28.55
CA THR A 234 19.04 -16.43 29.73
C THR A 234 20.55 -16.33 29.62
N ALA A 235 21.09 -15.67 30.68
CA ALA A 235 22.46 -15.67 31.22
C ALA A 235 23.62 -16.09 30.30
#